data_b5494a7e568d20ff10f01ea0e745aec1
#
_entry.id   b5494a7e568d20ff10f01ea0e745aec1
#
_cell.length_a   1.000
_cell.length_b   1.000
_cell.length_c   1.000
_cell.angle_alpha   90.00
_cell.angle_beta   90.00
_cell.angle_gamma   90.00
#
_symmetry.space_group_name_H-M   'P 1'
#
loop_
_entity.id
_entity.type
_entity.pdbx_description
1 polymer ?
#
loop_
_entity_poly.entity_id
_entity_poly.type
_entity_poly.pdbx_seq_one_letter_code
_entity_poly.pdbx_strand_id
1 'polypeptide(L)'
;MPHELDQILISSYGADFEKSLKKFRSKMMQAASFAGYGSQENQQVIDILRNVADHGDKAVAEYTEKFDGVQLTPGQFRISRDELEKANREINQDILASLRQAIENVRSYQRDILVDQENLPRGIRYTPIKRVGICVPGASAPLPSTVIMTAVPAQVAGVKEIVVVSPPRHEGSIHPVILAVCCELGIDEVYRIGGAQAVAALAAGTGTIGKVDKIVGPGNKWVQAAKKNVAGDYVGIDSIAGPSEVLIIANEQANPAWIAADMLSQAEHAADSSAIVLTDSEPFAKLILAELQKQVAGLPRAKAAKESLKKLGAIIVLDDMAGAIEMADDFASEHLEIQCGQDSREIAEKIHNAGAIFIGSYTPVAVGDYWAGPSHTLPTGMRAKFASALTSNDFLKSISIIEYDQEMLASSADDIVRLAEIEGLSAHANSVRIRQQD
;
A
#
# COMPACT_ATOMS: atom_id res chain seq x y z
N MET A 1 14.67 -36.93 10.98
CA MET A 1 13.39 -36.75 10.27
C MET A 1 13.48 -35.46 9.47
N PRO A 2 12.94 -35.38 8.26
CA PRO A 2 12.96 -34.12 7.50
C PRO A 2 12.25 -33.00 8.31
N HIS A 3 12.82 -31.80 8.27
CA HIS A 3 12.24 -30.65 8.96
C HIS A 3 11.02 -30.16 8.18
N GLU A 4 10.03 -29.61 8.89
CA GLU A 4 8.77 -29.15 8.28
C GLU A 4 8.93 -28.02 7.24
N LEU A 5 10.08 -27.33 7.21
CA LEU A 5 10.41 -26.29 6.23
C LEU A 5 11.28 -26.78 5.07
N ASP A 6 11.68 -28.06 5.02
CA ASP A 6 12.51 -28.58 3.91
C ASP A 6 11.81 -28.45 2.56
N GLN A 7 10.47 -28.45 2.55
CA GLN A 7 9.64 -28.33 1.36
C GLN A 7 9.67 -26.96 0.67
N ILE A 8 10.23 -25.92 1.31
CA ILE A 8 10.31 -24.58 0.70
C ILE A 8 11.52 -24.42 -0.23
N LEU A 9 12.46 -25.34 -0.20
CA LEU A 9 13.60 -25.35 -1.11
C LEU A 9 13.19 -25.94 -2.47
N ILE A 10 13.32 -25.12 -3.51
CA ILE A 10 13.00 -25.47 -4.90
C ILE A 10 14.27 -25.23 -5.72
N SER A 11 14.87 -26.29 -6.28
CA SER A 11 16.16 -26.20 -6.97
C SER A 11 16.04 -26.59 -8.44
N SER A 12 16.65 -25.82 -9.35
CA SER A 12 16.74 -26.11 -10.78
C SER A 12 17.44 -27.44 -11.08
N TYR A 13 18.28 -27.89 -10.16
CA TYR A 13 18.93 -29.21 -10.26
C TYR A 13 18.00 -30.36 -9.90
N GLY A 14 16.79 -30.09 -9.43
CA GLY A 14 15.82 -31.13 -9.06
C GLY A 14 14.94 -31.56 -10.23
N ALA A 15 14.66 -32.86 -10.37
CA ALA A 15 13.83 -33.43 -11.45
C ALA A 15 12.40 -32.82 -11.52
N ASP A 16 11.87 -32.28 -10.43
CA ASP A 16 10.51 -31.72 -10.32
C ASP A 16 10.49 -30.18 -10.29
N PHE A 17 11.58 -29.50 -10.69
CA PHE A 17 11.71 -28.04 -10.61
C PHE A 17 10.54 -27.28 -11.23
N GLU A 18 10.30 -27.48 -12.52
CA GLU A 18 9.22 -26.80 -13.26
C GLU A 18 7.83 -27.02 -12.63
N LYS A 19 7.57 -28.26 -12.19
CA LYS A 19 6.31 -28.59 -11.53
C LYS A 19 6.15 -27.88 -10.19
N SER A 20 7.23 -27.85 -9.40
CA SER A 20 7.26 -27.20 -8.08
C SER A 20 7.12 -25.69 -8.22
N LEU A 21 7.85 -25.09 -9.15
CA LEU A 21 7.79 -23.66 -9.46
C LEU A 21 6.39 -23.26 -9.94
N LYS A 22 5.80 -24.00 -10.89
CA LYS A 22 4.44 -23.76 -11.38
C LYS A 22 3.40 -23.85 -10.25
N LYS A 23 3.55 -24.86 -9.38
CA LYS A 23 2.66 -25.01 -8.21
C LYS A 23 2.81 -23.83 -7.25
N PHE A 24 4.04 -23.38 -7.00
CA PHE A 24 4.30 -22.22 -6.13
C PHE A 24 3.72 -20.93 -6.72
N ARG A 25 4.00 -20.64 -8.01
CA ARG A 25 3.40 -19.48 -8.71
C ARG A 25 1.88 -19.49 -8.68
N SER A 26 1.25 -20.66 -8.85
CA SER A 26 -0.22 -20.77 -8.74
C SER A 26 -0.73 -20.41 -7.35
N LYS A 27 -0.03 -20.80 -6.27
CA LYS A 27 -0.38 -20.42 -4.90
C LYS A 27 -0.25 -18.91 -4.67
N MET A 28 0.82 -18.30 -5.18
CA MET A 28 1.05 -16.85 -5.11
C MET A 28 -0.08 -16.08 -5.81
N MET A 29 -0.42 -16.48 -7.02
CA MET A 29 -1.52 -15.87 -7.78
C MET A 29 -2.87 -16.01 -7.07
N GLN A 30 -3.14 -17.14 -6.43
CA GLN A 30 -4.37 -17.33 -5.63
C GLN A 30 -4.39 -16.44 -4.39
N ALA A 31 -3.26 -16.28 -3.71
CA ALA A 31 -3.14 -15.39 -2.55
C ALA A 31 -3.29 -13.92 -2.95
N ALA A 32 -2.74 -13.53 -4.09
CA ALA A 32 -2.84 -12.18 -4.64
C ALA A 32 -4.23 -11.85 -5.20
N SER A 33 -4.98 -12.86 -5.66
CA SER A 33 -6.34 -12.67 -6.17
C SER A 33 -7.31 -12.53 -5.01
N PHE A 34 -7.70 -11.31 -4.71
CA PHE A 34 -8.81 -11.05 -3.81
C PHE A 34 -10.13 -11.57 -4.42
N ALA A 35 -11.04 -12.02 -3.54
CA ALA A 35 -12.37 -12.56 -3.83
C ALA A 35 -12.86 -12.24 -5.26
N GLY A 36 -12.88 -13.25 -6.14
CA GLY A 36 -13.23 -13.07 -7.55
C GLY A 36 -14.61 -12.41 -7.72
N TYR A 37 -14.85 -11.88 -8.90
CA TYR A 37 -16.18 -11.37 -9.28
C TYR A 37 -17.25 -12.44 -8.96
N GLY A 38 -18.28 -12.06 -8.17
CA GLY A 38 -19.37 -12.96 -7.80
C GLY A 38 -19.11 -13.85 -6.58
N SER A 39 -18.02 -13.67 -5.83
CA SER A 39 -17.86 -14.39 -4.56
C SER A 39 -18.88 -13.93 -3.53
N GLN A 40 -19.28 -14.85 -2.64
CA GLN A 40 -20.18 -14.55 -1.52
C GLN A 40 -19.61 -13.45 -0.61
N GLU A 41 -18.30 -13.42 -0.42
CA GLU A 41 -17.60 -12.41 0.38
C GLU A 41 -17.72 -11.02 -0.24
N ASN A 42 -17.54 -10.90 -1.57
CA ASN A 42 -17.74 -9.63 -2.25
C ASN A 42 -19.19 -9.14 -2.18
N GLN A 43 -20.17 -10.06 -2.28
CA GLN A 43 -21.58 -9.71 -2.12
C GLN A 43 -21.88 -9.17 -0.71
N GLN A 44 -21.31 -9.77 0.32
CA GLN A 44 -21.44 -9.27 1.71
C GLN A 44 -20.88 -7.85 1.86
N VAL A 45 -19.78 -7.56 1.20
CA VAL A 45 -19.21 -6.18 1.19
C VAL A 45 -20.14 -5.21 0.49
N ILE A 46 -20.69 -5.57 -0.67
CA ILE A 46 -21.64 -4.72 -1.40
C ILE A 46 -22.88 -4.44 -0.53
N ASP A 47 -23.38 -5.45 0.19
CA ASP A 47 -24.53 -5.28 1.08
C ASP A 47 -24.22 -4.33 2.25
N ILE A 48 -22.98 -4.40 2.81
CA ILE A 48 -22.52 -3.45 3.83
C ILE A 48 -22.45 -2.02 3.26
N LEU A 49 -21.86 -1.85 2.07
CA LEU A 49 -21.73 -0.55 1.42
C LEU A 49 -23.10 0.10 1.19
N ARG A 50 -24.05 -0.66 0.66
CA ARG A 50 -25.46 -0.20 0.46
C ARG A 50 -26.13 0.16 1.76
N ASN A 51 -26.06 -0.72 2.76
CA ASN A 51 -26.71 -0.50 4.05
C ASN A 51 -26.19 0.76 4.75
N VAL A 52 -24.86 1.03 4.67
CA VAL A 52 -24.31 2.28 5.22
C VAL A 52 -24.73 3.50 4.40
N ALA A 53 -24.78 3.40 3.07
CA ALA A 53 -25.29 4.48 2.23
C ALA A 53 -26.73 4.85 2.53
N ASP A 54 -27.60 3.84 2.78
CA ASP A 54 -29.03 4.01 3.04
C ASP A 54 -29.36 4.44 4.47
N HIS A 55 -28.59 3.95 5.48
CA HIS A 55 -28.91 4.12 6.90
C HIS A 55 -27.85 4.90 7.71
N GLY A 56 -26.76 5.31 7.08
CA GLY A 56 -25.73 6.17 7.67
C GLY A 56 -25.12 5.65 8.96
N ASP A 57 -25.01 6.52 9.95
CA ASP A 57 -24.39 6.24 11.25
C ASP A 57 -25.00 5.03 11.99
N LYS A 58 -26.29 4.79 11.81
CA LYS A 58 -26.95 3.63 12.42
C LYS A 58 -26.34 2.33 11.92
N ALA A 59 -26.20 2.17 10.62
CA ALA A 59 -25.59 0.99 10.04
C ALA A 59 -24.10 0.86 10.43
N VAL A 60 -23.35 1.96 10.50
CA VAL A 60 -21.97 1.95 10.99
C VAL A 60 -21.88 1.45 12.43
N ALA A 61 -22.76 1.89 13.33
CA ALA A 61 -22.83 1.41 14.72
C ALA A 61 -23.12 -0.09 14.80
N GLU A 62 -24.14 -0.56 14.07
CA GLU A 62 -24.54 -1.98 14.02
C GLU A 62 -23.40 -2.89 13.53
N TYR A 63 -22.68 -2.48 12.47
CA TYR A 63 -21.55 -3.25 11.97
C TYR A 63 -20.32 -3.18 12.88
N THR A 64 -20.09 -2.05 13.56
CA THR A 64 -19.01 -1.93 14.56
C THR A 64 -19.26 -2.86 15.74
N GLU A 65 -20.49 -2.92 16.25
CA GLU A 65 -20.87 -3.88 17.30
C GLU A 65 -20.71 -5.33 16.80
N LYS A 66 -21.19 -5.63 15.60
CA LYS A 66 -21.15 -6.98 15.01
C LYS A 66 -19.72 -7.50 14.77
N PHE A 67 -18.81 -6.66 14.27
CA PHE A 67 -17.50 -7.12 13.81
C PHE A 67 -16.37 -6.81 14.79
N ASP A 68 -16.50 -5.76 15.58
CA ASP A 68 -15.47 -5.33 16.53
C ASP A 68 -15.90 -5.61 18.00
N GLY A 69 -17.17 -5.99 18.23
CA GLY A 69 -17.69 -6.30 19.56
C GLY A 69 -17.87 -5.08 20.47
N VAL A 70 -17.89 -3.88 19.89
CA VAL A 70 -17.97 -2.62 20.64
C VAL A 70 -19.24 -1.86 20.27
N GLN A 71 -20.10 -1.61 21.26
CA GLN A 71 -21.31 -0.85 21.08
C GLN A 71 -21.01 0.64 21.19
N LEU A 72 -21.25 1.39 20.12
CA LEU A 72 -21.03 2.83 20.03
C LEU A 72 -22.26 3.56 19.54
N THR A 73 -22.58 4.68 20.13
CA THR A 73 -23.50 5.65 19.54
C THR A 73 -22.77 6.52 18.50
N PRO A 74 -23.44 7.13 17.52
CA PRO A 74 -22.84 8.01 16.55
C PRO A 74 -21.95 9.11 17.16
N GLY A 75 -22.38 9.71 18.27
CA GLY A 75 -21.60 10.73 18.97
C GLY A 75 -20.30 10.23 19.60
N GLN A 76 -20.13 8.90 19.72
CA GLN A 76 -18.93 8.27 20.26
C GLN A 76 -17.96 7.80 19.18
N PHE A 77 -18.30 7.90 17.89
CA PHE A 77 -17.37 7.49 16.82
C PHE A 77 -16.10 8.35 16.83
N ARG A 78 -16.25 9.65 16.98
CA ARG A 78 -15.13 10.57 16.96
C ARG A 78 -14.34 10.53 18.26
N ILE A 79 -13.02 10.49 18.13
CA ILE A 79 -12.08 10.70 19.23
C ILE A 79 -12.07 12.21 19.52
N SER A 80 -12.19 12.56 20.79
CA SER A 80 -12.11 13.96 21.21
C SER A 80 -10.68 14.49 21.15
N ARG A 81 -10.51 15.79 21.07
CA ARG A 81 -9.20 16.42 21.14
C ARG A 81 -8.48 16.12 22.45
N ASP A 82 -9.21 16.11 23.56
CA ASP A 82 -8.66 15.78 24.87
C ASP A 82 -8.10 14.34 24.92
N GLU A 83 -8.75 13.37 24.25
CA GLU A 83 -8.24 11.99 24.14
C GLU A 83 -6.96 11.94 23.31
N LEU A 84 -6.86 12.69 22.20
CA LEU A 84 -5.64 12.79 21.39
C LEU A 84 -4.49 13.40 22.19
N GLU A 85 -4.72 14.52 22.85
CA GLU A 85 -3.73 15.22 23.65
C GLU A 85 -3.31 14.38 24.87
N LYS A 86 -4.24 13.65 25.51
CA LYS A 86 -3.95 12.73 26.61
C LYS A 86 -3.03 11.62 26.13
N ALA A 87 -3.34 10.96 25.01
CA ALA A 87 -2.52 9.90 24.44
C ALA A 87 -1.10 10.39 24.13
N ASN A 88 -0.96 11.60 23.58
CA ASN A 88 0.33 12.22 23.29
C ASN A 88 1.14 12.55 24.55
N ARG A 89 0.50 12.99 25.63
CA ARG A 89 1.19 13.28 26.91
C ARG A 89 1.61 12.01 27.65
N GLU A 90 0.84 10.93 27.56
CA GLU A 90 1.05 9.69 28.33
C GLU A 90 1.97 8.69 27.62
N ILE A 91 2.26 8.87 26.34
CA ILE A 91 3.20 7.99 25.60
C ILE A 91 4.63 8.13 26.16
N ASN A 92 5.38 7.02 26.12
CA ASN A 92 6.80 7.05 26.46
C ASN A 92 7.56 8.06 25.59
N GLN A 93 8.37 8.91 26.20
CA GLN A 93 9.04 10.02 25.52
C GLN A 93 10.10 9.56 24.51
N ASP A 94 10.75 8.42 24.72
CA ASP A 94 11.71 7.85 23.77
C ASP A 94 10.99 7.35 22.51
N ILE A 95 9.81 6.72 22.69
CA ILE A 95 8.96 6.32 21.58
C ILE A 95 8.49 7.56 20.82
N LEU A 96 8.02 8.59 21.50
CA LEU A 96 7.58 9.82 20.88
C LEU A 96 8.70 10.52 20.10
N ALA A 97 9.91 10.55 20.62
CA ALA A 97 11.08 11.08 19.92
C ALA A 97 11.38 10.31 18.64
N SER A 98 11.32 8.96 18.68
CA SER A 98 11.50 8.12 17.50
C SER A 98 10.40 8.35 16.44
N LEU A 99 9.14 8.49 16.87
CA LEU A 99 8.01 8.80 15.96
C LEU A 99 8.16 10.16 15.28
N ARG A 100 8.59 11.20 16.04
CA ARG A 100 8.87 12.53 15.50
C ARG A 100 9.99 12.51 14.48
N GLN A 101 11.05 11.76 14.73
CA GLN A 101 12.14 11.63 13.76
C GLN A 101 11.69 10.89 12.50
N ALA A 102 10.92 9.81 12.63
CA ALA A 102 10.33 9.11 11.49
C ALA A 102 9.42 10.02 10.66
N ILE A 103 8.57 10.84 11.32
CA ILE A 103 7.72 11.84 10.65
C ILE A 103 8.59 12.81 9.82
N GLU A 104 9.70 13.30 10.38
CA GLU A 104 10.55 14.26 9.66
C GLU A 104 11.31 13.60 8.51
N ASN A 105 11.80 12.38 8.67
CA ASN A 105 12.43 11.62 7.59
C ASN A 105 11.46 11.42 6.40
N VAL A 106 10.22 10.99 6.68
CA VAL A 106 9.18 10.84 5.66
C VAL A 106 8.85 12.19 5.02
N ARG A 107 8.71 13.25 5.82
CA ARG A 107 8.40 14.59 5.34
C ARG A 107 9.48 15.13 4.40
N SER A 108 10.75 14.96 4.78
CA SER A 108 11.88 15.35 3.93
C SER A 108 11.84 14.64 2.58
N TYR A 109 11.78 13.31 2.61
CA TYR A 109 11.72 12.52 1.36
C TYR A 109 10.53 12.90 0.48
N GLN A 110 9.36 13.06 1.07
CA GLN A 110 8.13 13.37 0.32
C GLN A 110 8.15 14.78 -0.29
N ARG A 111 8.87 15.73 0.34
CA ARG A 111 9.11 17.06 -0.26
C ARG A 111 10.06 16.97 -1.45
N ASP A 112 11.11 16.16 -1.34
CA ASP A 112 12.13 16.02 -2.38
C ASP A 112 11.57 15.44 -3.69
N ILE A 113 10.56 14.54 -3.58
CA ILE A 113 9.92 13.90 -4.74
C ILE A 113 8.64 14.58 -5.22
N LEU A 114 8.15 15.61 -4.50
CA LEU A 114 6.93 16.34 -4.89
C LEU A 114 7.16 17.05 -6.23
N VAL A 115 6.18 16.98 -7.12
CA VAL A 115 6.18 17.73 -8.38
C VAL A 115 6.45 19.21 -8.10
N ASP A 116 7.48 19.74 -8.77
CA ASP A 116 7.84 21.15 -8.67
C ASP A 116 6.74 22.02 -9.29
N GLN A 117 5.99 22.72 -8.41
CA GLN A 117 4.86 23.56 -8.80
C GLN A 117 5.29 24.88 -9.48
N GLU A 118 6.55 25.30 -9.28
CA GLU A 118 7.09 26.57 -9.82
C GLU A 118 7.59 26.42 -11.26
N ASN A 119 8.05 25.21 -11.64
CA ASN A 119 8.64 24.92 -12.94
C ASN A 119 7.77 23.99 -13.81
N LEU A 120 6.46 24.13 -13.75
CA LEU A 120 5.55 23.34 -14.56
C LEU A 120 5.61 23.71 -16.06
N PRO A 121 5.45 22.74 -16.97
CA PRO A 121 5.21 23.02 -18.38
C PRO A 121 3.97 23.89 -18.58
N ARG A 122 3.95 24.70 -19.64
CA ARG A 122 2.72 25.47 -19.99
C ARG A 122 1.52 24.52 -20.17
N GLY A 123 0.37 24.97 -19.76
CA GLY A 123 -0.89 24.25 -19.96
C GLY A 123 -1.19 23.15 -18.95
N ILE A 124 -0.47 23.08 -17.83
CA ILE A 124 -0.80 22.18 -16.73
C ILE A 124 -0.78 22.91 -15.38
N ARG A 125 -1.68 22.54 -14.49
CA ARG A 125 -1.70 22.96 -13.10
C ARG A 125 -2.02 21.78 -12.21
N TYR A 126 -1.26 21.60 -11.11
CA TYR A 126 -1.56 20.63 -10.07
C TYR A 126 -2.30 21.27 -8.91
N THR A 127 -3.24 20.55 -8.34
CA THR A 127 -3.98 20.98 -7.14
C THR A 127 -4.13 19.82 -6.18
N PRO A 128 -3.97 20.03 -4.86
CA PRO A 128 -4.17 18.97 -3.90
C PRO A 128 -5.63 18.51 -3.87
N ILE A 129 -5.82 17.24 -3.54
CA ILE A 129 -7.11 16.68 -3.16
C ILE A 129 -7.58 17.42 -1.89
N LYS A 130 -8.88 17.73 -1.80
CA LYS A 130 -9.39 18.51 -0.68
C LYS A 130 -9.43 17.71 0.62
N ARG A 131 -9.99 16.48 0.56
CA ARG A 131 -10.28 15.69 1.75
C ARG A 131 -9.91 14.21 1.54
N VAL A 132 -9.14 13.64 2.46
CA VAL A 132 -8.60 12.27 2.36
C VAL A 132 -8.96 11.47 3.60
N GLY A 133 -9.43 10.23 3.40
CA GLY A 133 -9.66 9.25 4.45
C GLY A 133 -8.53 8.24 4.52
N ILE A 134 -8.00 8.00 5.71
CA ILE A 134 -6.91 7.06 5.98
C ILE A 134 -7.43 5.88 6.78
N CYS A 135 -7.30 4.67 6.23
CA CYS A 135 -7.58 3.43 6.93
C CYS A 135 -6.33 2.96 7.68
N VAL A 136 -6.43 2.84 9.00
CA VAL A 136 -5.33 2.38 9.85
C VAL A 136 -5.70 1.05 10.50
N PRO A 137 -4.94 -0.04 10.27
CA PRO A 137 -5.17 -1.31 10.94
C PRO A 137 -4.98 -1.20 12.45
N GLY A 138 -5.81 -1.91 13.21
CA GLY A 138 -5.75 -1.89 14.69
C GLY A 138 -6.10 -3.22 15.32
N ALA A 139 -6.02 -4.34 14.57
CA ALA A 139 -6.54 -5.63 15.04
C ALA A 139 -5.53 -6.50 15.78
N SER A 140 -4.33 -6.72 15.21
CA SER A 140 -3.32 -7.62 15.77
C SER A 140 -2.15 -6.90 16.43
N ALA A 141 -1.86 -5.70 15.97
CA ALA A 141 -0.89 -4.78 16.52
C ALA A 141 -1.28 -3.34 16.15
N PRO A 142 -0.92 -2.33 16.95
CA PRO A 142 -1.04 -0.94 16.53
C PRO A 142 0.01 -0.64 15.46
N LEU A 143 -0.41 0.02 14.38
CA LEU A 143 0.47 0.41 13.28
C LEU A 143 0.55 1.95 13.17
N PRO A 144 1.25 2.65 14.09
CA PRO A 144 1.42 4.10 14.02
C PRO A 144 2.16 4.53 12.74
N SER A 145 3.05 3.67 12.21
CA SER A 145 3.73 3.89 10.94
C SER A 145 2.75 4.10 9.77
N THR A 146 1.62 3.40 9.76
CA THR A 146 0.60 3.60 8.71
C THR A 146 0.06 5.04 8.71
N VAL A 147 -0.14 5.65 9.89
CA VAL A 147 -0.54 7.06 9.95
C VAL A 147 0.54 7.96 9.37
N ILE A 148 1.81 7.75 9.77
CA ILE A 148 2.95 8.53 9.28
C ILE A 148 3.05 8.40 7.75
N MET A 149 3.09 7.16 7.25
CA MET A 149 3.34 6.85 5.84
C MET A 149 2.19 7.22 4.88
N THR A 150 1.03 7.59 5.41
CA THR A 150 -0.12 8.03 4.61
C THR A 150 -0.45 9.51 4.83
N ALA A 151 -0.44 9.98 6.07
CA ALA A 151 -0.81 11.36 6.38
C ALA A 151 0.30 12.37 6.04
N VAL A 152 1.58 12.01 6.27
CA VAL A 152 2.69 12.93 5.95
C VAL A 152 2.78 13.22 4.45
N PRO A 153 2.71 12.24 3.53
CA PRO A 153 2.63 12.52 2.09
C PRO A 153 1.43 13.41 1.72
N ALA A 154 0.25 13.16 2.33
CA ALA A 154 -0.94 13.98 2.10
C ALA A 154 -0.73 15.44 2.55
N GLN A 155 -0.11 15.64 3.74
CA GLN A 155 0.21 16.98 4.24
C GLN A 155 1.23 17.71 3.36
N VAL A 156 2.26 17.01 2.89
CA VAL A 156 3.28 17.56 1.99
C VAL A 156 2.66 18.01 0.67
N ALA A 157 1.72 17.24 0.14
CA ALA A 157 0.96 17.62 -1.06
C ALA A 157 0.01 18.83 -0.85
N GLY A 158 -0.24 19.22 0.41
CA GLY A 158 -1.12 20.33 0.75
C GLY A 158 -2.58 19.96 0.99
N VAL A 159 -2.90 18.68 1.22
CA VAL A 159 -4.24 18.23 1.64
C VAL A 159 -4.62 18.93 2.95
N LYS A 160 -5.80 19.54 3.00
CA LYS A 160 -6.24 20.33 4.16
C LYS A 160 -7.08 19.53 5.17
N GLU A 161 -7.82 18.54 4.69
CA GLU A 161 -8.74 17.76 5.50
C GLU A 161 -8.32 16.28 5.48
N ILE A 162 -7.79 15.79 6.60
CA ILE A 162 -7.36 14.41 6.76
C ILE A 162 -8.22 13.75 7.83
N VAL A 163 -8.83 12.63 7.47
CA VAL A 163 -9.67 11.80 8.34
C VAL A 163 -8.99 10.47 8.57
N VAL A 164 -8.84 10.06 9.83
CA VAL A 164 -8.31 8.75 10.18
C VAL A 164 -9.42 7.86 10.72
N VAL A 165 -9.51 6.63 10.23
CA VAL A 165 -10.39 5.59 10.77
C VAL A 165 -9.55 4.40 11.22
N SER A 166 -9.83 3.88 12.43
CA SER A 166 -9.20 2.68 12.97
C SER A 166 -10.19 1.93 13.86
N PRO A 167 -10.23 0.57 13.80
CA PRO A 167 -11.20 -0.19 14.58
C PRO A 167 -10.97 -0.07 16.09
N PRO A 168 -12.05 -0.07 16.91
CA PRO A 168 -11.98 0.13 18.36
C PRO A 168 -11.59 -1.16 19.11
N ARG A 169 -10.45 -1.76 18.75
CA ARG A 169 -10.02 -3.07 19.29
C ARG A 169 -9.06 -3.00 20.47
N HIS A 170 -8.72 -1.78 20.91
CA HIS A 170 -7.97 -1.57 22.13
C HIS A 170 -8.88 -1.00 23.22
N GLU A 171 -9.35 -1.84 24.14
CA GLU A 171 -10.25 -1.46 25.25
C GLU A 171 -11.49 -0.65 24.81
N GLY A 172 -12.06 -1.02 23.65
CA GLY A 172 -13.22 -0.31 23.07
C GLY A 172 -12.87 1.00 22.34
N SER A 173 -11.58 1.30 22.15
CA SER A 173 -11.09 2.49 21.47
C SER A 173 -9.92 2.16 20.53
N ILE A 174 -9.27 3.19 20.02
CA ILE A 174 -8.05 3.11 19.21
C ILE A 174 -6.84 3.07 20.16
N HIS A 175 -5.79 2.33 19.78
CA HIS A 175 -4.57 2.23 20.56
C HIS A 175 -3.91 3.61 20.77
N PRO A 176 -3.48 3.97 21.99
CA PRO A 176 -2.96 5.30 22.33
C PRO A 176 -1.80 5.76 21.44
N VAL A 177 -0.91 4.86 21.00
CA VAL A 177 0.20 5.22 20.11
C VAL A 177 -0.28 5.77 18.75
N ILE A 178 -1.39 5.27 18.21
CA ILE A 178 -1.99 5.78 16.97
C ILE A 178 -2.56 7.18 17.20
N LEU A 179 -3.25 7.37 18.33
CA LEU A 179 -3.80 8.67 18.74
C LEU A 179 -2.70 9.70 18.95
N ALA A 180 -1.58 9.31 19.58
CA ALA A 180 -0.43 10.19 19.78
C ALA A 180 0.17 10.66 18.45
N VAL A 181 0.30 9.79 17.45
CA VAL A 181 0.77 10.18 16.10
C VAL A 181 -0.23 11.10 15.41
N CYS A 182 -1.53 10.83 15.52
CA CYS A 182 -2.56 11.74 14.99
C CYS A 182 -2.45 13.14 15.64
N CYS A 183 -2.22 13.20 16.95
CA CYS A 183 -2.00 14.46 17.67
C CYS A 183 -0.74 15.19 17.18
N GLU A 184 0.40 14.49 17.04
CA GLU A 184 1.66 15.07 16.51
C GLU A 184 1.50 15.63 15.09
N LEU A 185 0.66 15.01 14.28
CA LEU A 185 0.38 15.45 12.90
C LEU A 185 -0.73 16.49 12.82
N GLY A 186 -1.36 16.89 13.94
CA GLY A 186 -2.46 17.85 13.96
C GLY A 186 -3.72 17.32 13.27
N ILE A 187 -3.97 16.02 13.33
CA ILE A 187 -5.17 15.40 12.75
C ILE A 187 -6.27 15.35 13.80
N ASP A 188 -7.27 16.19 13.64
CA ASP A 188 -8.39 16.34 14.60
C ASP A 188 -9.61 15.45 14.28
N GLU A 189 -9.67 14.89 13.07
CA GLU A 189 -10.74 13.98 12.67
C GLU A 189 -10.30 12.52 12.72
N VAL A 190 -10.46 11.90 13.87
CA VAL A 190 -10.13 10.50 14.10
C VAL A 190 -11.37 9.76 14.59
N TYR A 191 -11.72 8.66 13.93
CA TYR A 191 -12.93 7.88 14.25
C TYR A 191 -12.58 6.44 14.62
N ARG A 192 -13.16 5.96 15.74
CA ARG A 192 -13.00 4.58 16.24
C ARG A 192 -13.95 3.61 15.52
N ILE A 193 -13.78 3.51 14.21
CA ILE A 193 -14.50 2.59 13.33
C ILE A 193 -13.51 1.96 12.35
N GLY A 194 -13.78 0.75 11.89
CA GLY A 194 -12.92 0.03 10.95
C GLY A 194 -13.73 -0.79 9.94
N GLY A 195 -13.06 -1.66 9.19
CA GLY A 195 -13.73 -2.59 8.29
C GLY A 195 -14.37 -1.95 7.05
N ALA A 196 -15.21 -2.73 6.37
CA ALA A 196 -15.93 -2.28 5.17
C ALA A 196 -16.90 -1.13 5.47
N GLN A 197 -17.50 -1.09 6.67
CA GLN A 197 -18.39 -0.02 7.09
C GLN A 197 -17.71 1.33 7.24
N ALA A 198 -16.44 1.36 7.64
CA ALA A 198 -15.66 2.59 7.70
C ALA A 198 -15.35 3.12 6.28
N VAL A 199 -14.98 2.24 5.35
CA VAL A 199 -14.79 2.59 3.94
C VAL A 199 -16.09 3.12 3.34
N ALA A 200 -17.23 2.49 3.63
CA ALA A 200 -18.55 2.94 3.20
C ALA A 200 -18.87 4.34 3.71
N ALA A 201 -18.64 4.59 5.01
CA ALA A 201 -18.87 5.89 5.64
C ALA A 201 -17.99 6.99 5.02
N LEU A 202 -16.71 6.70 4.75
CA LEU A 202 -15.82 7.64 4.08
C LEU A 202 -16.24 7.92 2.63
N ALA A 203 -16.71 6.90 1.90
CA ALA A 203 -17.09 7.02 0.50
C ALA A 203 -18.44 7.71 0.28
N ALA A 204 -19.45 7.40 1.08
CA ALA A 204 -20.79 7.96 0.94
C ALA A 204 -21.01 9.23 1.76
N GLY A 205 -20.32 9.34 2.89
CA GLY A 205 -20.65 10.28 3.96
C GLY A 205 -21.79 9.74 4.84
N THR A 206 -21.83 10.18 6.10
CA THR A 206 -22.90 9.90 7.06
C THR A 206 -23.26 11.18 7.83
N GLY A 207 -24.13 11.09 8.82
CA GLY A 207 -24.46 12.24 9.66
C GLY A 207 -23.26 12.78 10.47
N THR A 208 -22.33 11.88 10.88
CA THR A 208 -21.17 12.27 11.69
C THR A 208 -19.85 12.27 10.92
N ILE A 209 -19.75 11.55 9.81
CA ILE A 209 -18.52 11.38 9.03
C ILE A 209 -18.71 11.97 7.64
N GLY A 210 -18.00 13.08 7.36
CA GLY A 210 -18.06 13.71 6.05
C GLY A 210 -17.41 12.85 4.96
N LYS A 211 -18.02 12.82 3.77
CA LYS A 211 -17.48 12.17 2.57
C LYS A 211 -16.07 12.66 2.26
N VAL A 212 -15.20 11.75 1.80
CA VAL A 212 -13.84 12.07 1.33
C VAL A 212 -13.72 11.93 -0.19
N ASP A 213 -12.67 12.53 -0.76
CA ASP A 213 -12.38 12.44 -2.19
C ASP A 213 -11.46 11.27 -2.53
N LYS A 214 -10.63 10.83 -1.57
CA LYS A 214 -9.72 9.67 -1.72
C LYS A 214 -9.62 8.90 -0.42
N ILE A 215 -9.58 7.56 -0.51
CA ILE A 215 -9.34 6.66 0.61
C ILE A 215 -8.01 5.96 0.41
N VAL A 216 -7.12 6.05 1.39
CA VAL A 216 -5.78 5.46 1.36
C VAL A 216 -5.53 4.59 2.58
N GLY A 217 -4.47 3.80 2.51
CA GLY A 217 -4.00 2.96 3.61
C GLY A 217 -4.37 1.49 3.48
N PRO A 218 -3.63 0.63 4.19
CA PRO A 218 -3.81 -0.82 4.18
C PRO A 218 -5.06 -1.23 4.97
N GLY A 219 -5.43 -2.48 4.83
CA GLY A 219 -6.52 -3.08 5.58
C GLY A 219 -6.66 -4.55 5.24
N ASN A 220 -7.48 -5.25 6.02
CA ASN A 220 -7.79 -6.65 5.74
C ASN A 220 -8.60 -6.82 4.45
N LYS A 221 -8.83 -8.07 4.05
CA LYS A 221 -9.57 -8.40 2.82
C LYS A 221 -10.93 -7.67 2.66
N TRP A 222 -11.63 -7.37 3.76
CA TRP A 222 -12.93 -6.68 3.74
C TRP A 222 -12.78 -5.19 3.41
N VAL A 223 -11.75 -4.54 3.99
CA VAL A 223 -11.39 -3.15 3.67
C VAL A 223 -10.98 -3.04 2.20
N GLN A 224 -10.15 -3.96 1.73
CA GLN A 224 -9.68 -3.97 0.34
C GLN A 224 -10.82 -4.20 -0.66
N ALA A 225 -11.75 -5.12 -0.35
CA ALA A 225 -12.94 -5.32 -1.17
C ALA A 225 -13.85 -4.08 -1.17
N ALA A 226 -14.02 -3.45 -0.03
CA ALA A 226 -14.81 -2.22 0.05
C ALA A 226 -14.16 -1.10 -0.77
N LYS A 227 -12.84 -0.86 -0.63
CA LYS A 227 -12.11 0.09 -1.47
C LYS A 227 -12.29 -0.20 -2.96
N LYS A 228 -12.15 -1.46 -3.38
CA LYS A 228 -12.35 -1.88 -4.78
C LYS A 228 -13.75 -1.54 -5.30
N ASN A 229 -14.78 -1.75 -4.48
CA ASN A 229 -16.17 -1.53 -4.90
C ASN A 229 -16.59 -0.06 -4.93
N VAL A 230 -15.90 0.83 -4.20
CA VAL A 230 -16.20 2.27 -4.21
C VAL A 230 -15.27 3.07 -5.14
N ALA A 231 -14.20 2.44 -5.62
CA ALA A 231 -13.20 3.09 -6.45
C ALA A 231 -13.76 3.51 -7.81
N GLY A 232 -13.50 4.74 -8.20
CA GLY A 232 -13.88 5.30 -9.51
C GLY A 232 -15.30 5.87 -9.55
N ASP A 233 -16.26 5.26 -8.88
CA ASP A 233 -17.65 5.75 -8.87
C ASP A 233 -17.89 6.77 -7.76
N TYR A 234 -17.35 6.53 -6.57
CA TYR A 234 -17.61 7.35 -5.38
C TYR A 234 -16.42 8.14 -4.90
N VAL A 235 -15.23 7.50 -4.89
CA VAL A 235 -13.98 8.07 -4.38
C VAL A 235 -12.78 7.54 -5.16
N GLY A 236 -11.64 8.27 -5.11
CA GLY A 236 -10.35 7.71 -5.48
C GLY A 236 -9.83 6.77 -4.40
N ILE A 237 -8.92 5.87 -4.76
CA ILE A 237 -8.16 5.06 -3.80
C ILE A 237 -6.66 5.13 -4.13
N ASP A 238 -5.80 4.70 -3.20
CA ASP A 238 -4.36 4.48 -3.46
C ASP A 238 -4.16 3.23 -4.33
N SER A 239 -4.30 2.06 -3.70
CA SER A 239 -4.16 0.75 -4.34
C SER A 239 -5.03 -0.28 -3.62
N ILE A 240 -5.07 -1.49 -4.16
CA ILE A 240 -5.66 -2.64 -3.50
C ILE A 240 -4.51 -3.50 -2.98
N ALA A 241 -4.24 -3.43 -1.67
CA ALA A 241 -3.20 -4.22 -1.05
C ALA A 241 -3.65 -5.69 -0.88
N GLY A 242 -2.77 -6.61 -1.21
CA GLY A 242 -2.86 -8.01 -0.87
C GLY A 242 -2.07 -8.32 0.42
N PRO A 243 -1.79 -9.60 0.69
CA PRO A 243 -0.85 -9.99 1.72
C PRO A 243 0.54 -9.40 1.47
N SER A 244 1.26 -9.09 2.55
CA SER A 244 2.62 -8.52 2.46
C SER A 244 3.62 -9.52 1.90
N GLU A 245 4.58 -9.04 1.13
CA GLU A 245 5.52 -9.84 0.36
C GLU A 245 6.96 -9.32 0.50
N VAL A 246 7.92 -10.23 0.71
CA VAL A 246 9.34 -9.95 0.47
C VAL A 246 9.91 -10.94 -0.52
N LEU A 247 10.67 -10.45 -1.47
CA LEU A 247 11.51 -11.22 -2.37
C LEU A 247 12.95 -10.74 -2.21
N ILE A 248 13.86 -11.67 -2.03
CA ILE A 248 15.29 -11.41 -1.78
C ILE A 248 16.11 -12.05 -2.90
N ILE A 249 16.88 -11.26 -3.64
CA ILE A 249 17.93 -11.77 -4.52
C ILE A 249 19.22 -11.81 -3.72
N ALA A 250 19.83 -12.97 -3.59
CA ALA A 250 21.06 -13.12 -2.81
C ALA A 250 22.03 -14.13 -3.45
N ASN A 251 23.34 -13.84 -3.37
CA ASN A 251 24.42 -14.74 -3.75
C ASN A 251 25.28 -15.11 -2.53
N GLU A 252 26.32 -15.91 -2.73
CA GLU A 252 27.21 -16.39 -1.66
C GLU A 252 27.95 -15.28 -0.88
N GLN A 253 27.94 -14.04 -1.35
CA GLN A 253 28.51 -12.90 -0.62
C GLN A 253 27.60 -12.42 0.52
N ALA A 254 26.31 -12.80 0.52
CA ALA A 254 25.38 -12.42 1.57
C ALA A 254 25.55 -13.29 2.83
N ASN A 255 25.06 -12.79 3.96
CA ASN A 255 25.03 -13.54 5.21
C ASN A 255 23.73 -14.34 5.29
N PRO A 256 23.77 -15.69 5.31
CA PRO A 256 22.57 -16.53 5.33
C PRO A 256 21.70 -16.30 6.58
N ALA A 257 22.31 -15.90 7.71
CA ALA A 257 21.54 -15.62 8.93
C ALA A 257 20.74 -14.31 8.80
N TRP A 258 21.23 -13.32 8.07
CA TRP A 258 20.52 -12.07 7.80
C TRP A 258 19.36 -12.28 6.82
N ILE A 259 19.61 -13.04 5.73
CA ILE A 259 18.56 -13.44 4.79
C ILE A 259 17.42 -14.18 5.51
N ALA A 260 17.76 -15.13 6.40
CA ALA A 260 16.76 -15.83 7.18
C ALA A 260 15.97 -14.90 8.11
N ALA A 261 16.62 -13.90 8.73
CA ALA A 261 15.97 -12.91 9.55
C ALA A 261 15.01 -12.02 8.74
N ASP A 262 15.40 -11.61 7.53
CA ASP A 262 14.57 -10.80 6.62
C ASP A 262 13.35 -11.60 6.12
N MET A 263 13.51 -12.88 5.78
CA MET A 263 12.36 -13.76 5.50
C MET A 263 11.39 -13.85 6.69
N LEU A 264 11.92 -13.96 7.91
CA LEU A 264 11.10 -14.08 9.12
C LEU A 264 10.41 -12.78 9.48
N SER A 265 11.03 -11.63 9.28
CA SER A 265 10.41 -10.32 9.50
C SER A 265 9.13 -10.15 8.69
N GLN A 266 9.10 -10.67 7.46
CA GLN A 266 7.91 -10.67 6.61
C GLN A 266 6.92 -11.76 6.99
N ALA A 267 7.41 -12.98 7.27
CA ALA A 267 6.57 -14.13 7.58
C ALA A 267 5.78 -13.95 8.89
N GLU A 268 6.26 -13.16 9.83
CA GLU A 268 5.57 -12.92 11.12
C GLU A 268 4.38 -11.95 11.00
N HIS A 269 4.24 -11.19 9.91
CA HIS A 269 3.14 -10.26 9.72
C HIS A 269 1.79 -10.98 9.73
N ALA A 270 1.64 -12.05 8.92
CA ALA A 270 0.42 -12.84 8.84
C ALA A 270 0.66 -14.22 8.22
N ALA A 271 -0.23 -15.17 8.45
CA ALA A 271 -0.14 -16.54 7.92
C ALA A 271 -0.27 -16.63 6.38
N ASP A 272 -0.63 -15.55 5.71
CA ASP A 272 -0.73 -15.42 4.26
C ASP A 272 0.34 -14.49 3.66
N SER A 273 1.28 -14.00 4.46
CA SER A 273 2.46 -13.28 3.96
C SER A 273 3.37 -14.22 3.14
N SER A 274 4.14 -13.67 2.21
CA SER A 274 5.12 -14.42 1.44
C SER A 274 6.55 -13.95 1.69
N ALA A 275 7.49 -14.92 1.74
CA ALA A 275 8.91 -14.65 1.87
C ALA A 275 9.68 -15.57 0.92
N ILE A 276 10.31 -14.97 -0.09
CA ILE A 276 10.94 -15.69 -1.20
C ILE A 276 12.40 -15.29 -1.29
N VAL A 277 13.29 -16.27 -1.48
CA VAL A 277 14.70 -16.03 -1.84
C VAL A 277 14.95 -16.60 -3.22
N LEU A 278 15.66 -15.84 -4.05
CA LEU A 278 16.21 -16.28 -5.34
C LEU A 278 17.74 -16.27 -5.24
N THR A 279 18.37 -17.37 -5.60
CA THR A 279 19.83 -17.51 -5.59
C THR A 279 20.28 -18.45 -6.71
N ASP A 280 21.54 -18.33 -7.11
CA ASP A 280 22.21 -19.22 -8.07
C ASP A 280 23.09 -20.30 -7.39
N SER A 281 23.04 -20.38 -6.04
CA SER A 281 23.87 -21.31 -5.28
C SER A 281 23.03 -22.24 -4.38
N GLU A 282 23.00 -23.53 -4.71
CA GLU A 282 22.34 -24.55 -3.88
C GLU A 282 23.01 -24.73 -2.50
N PRO A 283 24.34 -24.71 -2.36
CA PRO A 283 24.97 -24.73 -1.04
C PRO A 283 24.54 -23.54 -0.17
N PHE A 284 24.48 -22.35 -0.73
CA PHE A 284 24.04 -21.14 -0.02
C PHE A 284 22.56 -21.21 0.37
N ALA A 285 21.70 -21.70 -0.51
CA ALA A 285 20.28 -21.94 -0.22
C ALA A 285 20.07 -22.87 0.99
N LYS A 286 20.90 -23.93 1.11
CA LYS A 286 20.87 -24.84 2.27
C LYS A 286 21.32 -24.17 3.57
N LEU A 287 22.27 -23.25 3.51
CA LEU A 287 22.67 -22.44 4.67
C LEU A 287 21.55 -21.50 5.14
N ILE A 288 20.87 -20.84 4.20
CA ILE A 288 19.70 -19.99 4.51
C ILE A 288 18.61 -20.84 5.17
N LEU A 289 18.28 -22.01 4.60
CA LEU A 289 17.27 -22.90 5.16
C LEU A 289 17.60 -23.34 6.59
N ALA A 290 18.86 -23.70 6.85
CA ALA A 290 19.32 -24.09 8.18
C ALA A 290 19.17 -22.95 9.20
N GLU A 291 19.57 -21.72 8.83
CA GLU A 291 19.41 -20.55 9.70
C GLU A 291 17.92 -20.21 9.91
N LEU A 292 17.09 -20.30 8.87
CA LEU A 292 15.65 -20.10 8.98
C LEU A 292 14.99 -21.06 9.99
N GLN A 293 15.34 -22.34 9.92
CA GLN A 293 14.85 -23.39 10.83
C GLN A 293 15.28 -23.12 12.27
N LYS A 294 16.48 -22.63 12.47
CA LYS A 294 17.03 -22.28 13.78
C LYS A 294 16.34 -21.06 14.37
N GLN A 295 16.20 -19.97 13.59
CA GLN A 295 15.70 -18.69 14.07
C GLN A 295 14.18 -18.70 14.32
N VAL A 296 13.39 -19.38 13.48
CA VAL A 296 11.93 -19.41 13.61
C VAL A 296 11.44 -19.96 14.94
N ALA A 297 12.22 -20.84 15.57
CA ALA A 297 11.86 -21.44 16.86
C ALA A 297 11.86 -20.45 18.04
N GLY A 298 12.64 -19.38 17.94
CA GLY A 298 12.80 -18.36 18.99
C GLY A 298 11.82 -17.19 18.89
N LEU A 299 10.98 -17.13 17.85
CA LEU A 299 10.09 -15.98 17.63
C LEU A 299 8.85 -16.04 18.53
N PRO A 300 8.42 -14.91 19.11
CA PRO A 300 7.12 -14.82 19.81
C PRO A 300 5.93 -15.21 18.90
N ARG A 301 6.00 -14.90 17.61
CA ARG A 301 4.99 -15.21 16.58
C ARG A 301 5.36 -16.44 15.73
N ALA A 302 6.16 -17.36 16.24
CA ALA A 302 6.66 -18.55 15.51
C ALA A 302 5.58 -19.34 14.77
N LYS A 303 4.37 -19.45 15.34
CA LYS A 303 3.25 -20.16 14.70
C LYS A 303 2.83 -19.48 13.40
N ALA A 304 2.61 -18.19 13.40
CA ALA A 304 2.22 -17.42 12.21
C ALA A 304 3.32 -17.47 11.15
N ALA A 305 4.58 -17.23 11.53
CA ALA A 305 5.74 -17.30 10.64
C ALA A 305 5.89 -18.69 9.99
N LYS A 306 5.74 -19.78 10.75
CA LYS A 306 5.78 -21.14 10.20
C LYS A 306 4.63 -21.43 9.22
N GLU A 307 3.42 -20.98 9.53
CA GLU A 307 2.26 -21.13 8.64
C GLU A 307 2.47 -20.38 7.33
N SER A 308 2.95 -19.13 7.41
CA SER A 308 3.31 -18.29 6.27
C SER A 308 4.35 -18.99 5.39
N LEU A 309 5.50 -19.37 5.96
CA LEU A 309 6.59 -20.05 5.24
C LEU A 309 6.15 -21.35 4.58
N LYS A 310 5.36 -22.21 5.26
CA LYS A 310 4.84 -23.45 4.67
C LYS A 310 3.91 -23.21 3.48
N LYS A 311 3.17 -22.11 3.50
CA LYS A 311 2.17 -21.81 2.50
C LYS A 311 2.75 -21.05 1.32
N LEU A 312 3.50 -19.98 1.59
CA LEU A 312 3.98 -18.99 0.62
C LEU A 312 5.47 -18.65 0.79
N GLY A 313 6.25 -19.42 1.56
CA GLY A 313 7.70 -19.34 1.61
C GLY A 313 8.34 -20.15 0.49
N ALA A 314 9.47 -19.65 -0.06
CA ALA A 314 10.30 -20.41 -0.99
C ALA A 314 11.75 -19.93 -0.96
N ILE A 315 12.69 -20.88 -1.11
CA ILE A 315 14.07 -20.62 -1.47
C ILE A 315 14.28 -21.28 -2.82
N ILE A 316 14.42 -20.48 -3.88
CA ILE A 316 14.46 -20.95 -5.27
C ILE A 316 15.88 -20.83 -5.77
N VAL A 317 16.47 -21.96 -6.13
CA VAL A 317 17.79 -22.02 -6.76
C VAL A 317 17.62 -22.04 -8.26
N LEU A 318 18.29 -21.13 -8.95
CA LEU A 318 18.25 -20.96 -10.40
C LEU A 318 19.65 -21.30 -10.99
N ASP A 319 19.71 -21.47 -12.30
CA ASP A 319 20.96 -21.84 -12.97
C ASP A 319 22.00 -20.73 -12.92
N ASP A 320 21.54 -19.46 -12.92
CA ASP A 320 22.38 -18.29 -12.84
C ASP A 320 21.65 -17.07 -12.24
N MET A 321 22.38 -16.01 -11.96
CA MET A 321 21.85 -14.76 -11.43
C MET A 321 20.97 -14.01 -12.42
N ALA A 322 21.17 -14.18 -13.73
CA ALA A 322 20.32 -13.54 -14.74
C ALA A 322 18.89 -14.08 -14.67
N GLY A 323 18.71 -15.39 -14.52
CA GLY A 323 17.42 -16.01 -14.28
C GLY A 323 16.77 -15.55 -12.95
N ALA A 324 17.57 -15.29 -11.91
CA ALA A 324 17.07 -14.75 -10.64
C ALA A 324 16.53 -13.32 -10.83
N ILE A 325 17.23 -12.48 -11.57
CA ILE A 325 16.79 -11.09 -11.90
C ILE A 325 15.50 -11.11 -12.72
N GLU A 326 15.45 -11.91 -13.79
CA GLU A 326 14.25 -12.05 -14.63
C GLU A 326 13.04 -12.51 -13.81
N MET A 327 13.24 -13.52 -12.97
CA MET A 327 12.19 -14.05 -12.12
C MET A 327 11.72 -13.01 -11.08
N ALA A 328 12.62 -12.24 -10.48
CA ALA A 328 12.27 -11.17 -9.54
C ALA A 328 11.44 -10.07 -10.22
N ASP A 329 11.84 -9.65 -11.42
CA ASP A 329 11.11 -8.65 -12.20
C ASP A 329 9.71 -9.14 -12.60
N ASP A 330 9.56 -10.44 -12.92
CA ASP A 330 8.26 -11.05 -13.21
C ASP A 330 7.37 -11.18 -11.96
N PHE A 331 7.93 -11.48 -10.79
CA PHE A 331 7.19 -11.50 -9.53
C PHE A 331 6.67 -10.12 -9.11
N ALA A 332 7.37 -9.04 -9.48
CA ALA A 332 6.97 -7.67 -9.19
C ALA A 332 6.51 -7.50 -7.73
N SER A 333 7.38 -7.93 -6.79
CA SER A 333 7.07 -8.02 -5.36
C SER A 333 6.88 -6.66 -4.70
N GLU A 334 6.20 -6.66 -3.56
CA GLU A 334 6.04 -5.48 -2.70
C GLU A 334 7.40 -4.94 -2.24
N HIS A 335 8.19 -5.80 -1.59
CA HIS A 335 9.55 -5.49 -1.16
C HIS A 335 10.52 -6.37 -1.93
N LEU A 336 11.51 -5.76 -2.57
CA LEU A 336 12.60 -6.46 -3.22
C LEU A 336 13.92 -6.10 -2.54
N GLU A 337 14.51 -7.06 -1.83
CA GLU A 337 15.86 -6.92 -1.30
C GLU A 337 16.90 -7.51 -2.26
N ILE A 338 18.05 -6.86 -2.38
CA ILE A 338 19.17 -7.30 -3.23
C ILE A 338 20.41 -7.36 -2.37
N GLN A 339 20.85 -8.55 -2.01
CA GLN A 339 21.99 -8.80 -1.14
C GLN A 339 23.08 -9.60 -1.88
N CYS A 340 23.70 -8.97 -2.88
CA CYS A 340 24.73 -9.56 -3.77
C CYS A 340 26.07 -8.83 -3.64
N GLY A 341 26.42 -8.34 -2.46
CA GLY A 341 27.67 -7.63 -2.22
C GLY A 341 27.80 -6.40 -3.11
N GLN A 342 28.92 -6.27 -3.84
CA GLN A 342 29.19 -5.12 -4.70
C GLN A 342 28.26 -5.04 -5.92
N ASP A 343 27.71 -6.17 -6.36
CA ASP A 343 26.86 -6.27 -7.55
C ASP A 343 25.42 -5.79 -7.29
N SER A 344 25.04 -5.59 -6.01
CA SER A 344 23.65 -5.26 -5.62
C SER A 344 23.10 -4.03 -6.35
N ARG A 345 23.90 -3.00 -6.56
CA ARG A 345 23.48 -1.77 -7.27
C ARG A 345 23.23 -2.02 -8.76
N GLU A 346 24.13 -2.74 -9.42
CA GLU A 346 23.99 -3.08 -10.84
C GLU A 346 22.76 -4.00 -11.08
N ILE A 347 22.50 -4.93 -10.14
CA ILE A 347 21.31 -5.78 -10.20
C ILE A 347 20.06 -4.94 -10.06
N ALA A 348 20.02 -3.98 -9.13
CA ALA A 348 18.88 -3.10 -8.92
C ALA A 348 18.51 -2.29 -10.18
N GLU A 349 19.51 -1.87 -10.97
CA GLU A 349 19.30 -1.12 -12.21
C GLU A 349 18.65 -1.96 -13.34
N LYS A 350 18.66 -3.29 -13.21
CA LYS A 350 18.04 -4.23 -14.16
C LYS A 350 16.59 -4.57 -13.77
N ILE A 351 16.12 -4.15 -12.60
CA ILE A 351 14.75 -4.38 -12.12
C ILE A 351 13.85 -3.22 -12.54
N HIS A 352 12.71 -3.55 -13.13
CA HIS A 352 11.71 -2.59 -13.58
C HIS A 352 10.43 -2.65 -12.73
N ASN A 353 10.18 -3.78 -12.05
CA ASN A 353 8.92 -4.06 -11.37
C ASN A 353 9.16 -4.45 -9.90
N ALA A 354 9.07 -3.49 -9.00
CA ALA A 354 9.03 -3.71 -7.54
C ALA A 354 8.28 -2.57 -6.86
N GLY A 355 7.66 -2.82 -5.74
CA GLY A 355 7.04 -1.77 -4.92
C GLY A 355 8.10 -0.87 -4.28
N ALA A 356 9.14 -1.49 -3.70
CA ALA A 356 10.36 -0.82 -3.23
C ALA A 356 11.57 -1.74 -3.39
N ILE A 357 12.75 -1.16 -3.67
CA ILE A 357 14.01 -1.89 -3.82
C ILE A 357 14.96 -1.52 -2.66
N PHE A 358 15.43 -2.54 -1.95
CA PHE A 358 16.34 -2.45 -0.81
C PHE A 358 17.71 -2.97 -1.23
N ILE A 359 18.72 -2.12 -1.24
CA ILE A 359 20.02 -2.44 -1.85
C ILE A 359 21.09 -2.63 -0.78
N GLY A 360 21.69 -3.81 -0.79
CA GLY A 360 22.82 -4.16 0.08
C GLY A 360 22.40 -4.71 1.44
N SER A 361 23.37 -5.31 2.11
CA SER A 361 23.16 -6.11 3.33
C SER A 361 22.73 -5.32 4.57
N TYR A 362 22.82 -4.00 4.56
CA TYR A 362 22.43 -3.12 5.68
C TYR A 362 21.10 -2.40 5.46
N THR A 363 20.31 -2.87 4.49
CA THR A 363 19.04 -2.25 4.12
C THR A 363 17.89 -3.27 4.22
N PRO A 364 17.60 -3.81 5.43
CA PRO A 364 16.44 -4.69 5.62
C PRO A 364 15.13 -3.93 5.41
N VAL A 365 14.02 -4.64 5.12
CA VAL A 365 12.67 -4.05 4.91
C VAL A 365 12.29 -3.08 6.03
N ALA A 366 12.63 -3.39 7.29
CA ALA A 366 12.33 -2.53 8.43
C ALA A 366 12.88 -1.09 8.31
N VAL A 367 13.96 -0.87 7.58
CA VAL A 367 14.48 0.49 7.29
C VAL A 367 13.47 1.28 6.45
N GLY A 368 12.85 0.66 5.45
CA GLY A 368 11.80 1.27 4.63
C GLY A 368 10.50 1.46 5.42
N ASP A 369 10.10 0.46 6.20
CA ASP A 369 8.84 0.49 6.94
C ASP A 369 8.77 1.61 7.99
N TYR A 370 9.93 1.98 8.57
CA TYR A 370 9.92 2.88 9.73
C TYR A 370 10.76 4.15 9.56
N TRP A 371 11.77 4.18 8.66
CA TRP A 371 12.81 5.21 8.79
C TRP A 371 13.24 5.91 7.52
N ALA A 372 13.36 5.22 6.38
CA ALA A 372 14.03 5.72 5.19
C ALA A 372 13.30 6.88 4.47
N GLY A 373 12.00 7.05 4.68
CA GLY A 373 11.21 8.14 4.10
C GLY A 373 10.24 7.76 2.99
N PRO A 374 10.52 6.83 2.07
CA PRO A 374 9.50 6.27 1.18
C PRO A 374 8.33 5.67 1.96
N SER A 375 7.11 5.78 1.43
CA SER A 375 5.95 5.16 2.07
C SER A 375 6.00 3.64 1.96
N HIS A 376 5.66 2.95 3.04
CA HIS A 376 5.49 1.50 3.06
C HIS A 376 4.11 1.06 2.52
N THR A 377 3.27 1.98 2.07
CA THR A 377 2.03 1.63 1.37
C THR A 377 2.38 1.33 -0.09
N LEU A 378 2.67 0.07 -0.34
CA LEU A 378 3.26 -0.44 -1.57
C LEU A 378 2.25 -1.31 -2.36
N PRO A 379 2.41 -1.45 -3.68
CA PRO A 379 1.65 -2.40 -4.46
C PRO A 379 2.07 -3.83 -4.12
N THR A 380 1.12 -4.72 -3.88
CA THR A 380 1.31 -6.14 -3.59
C THR A 380 0.73 -7.01 -4.70
N GLY A 381 1.02 -8.31 -4.71
CA GLY A 381 0.38 -9.27 -5.60
C GLY A 381 0.65 -8.98 -7.07
N MET A 382 1.90 -8.77 -7.44
CA MET A 382 2.37 -8.49 -8.79
C MET A 382 1.87 -7.14 -9.38
N ARG A 383 1.28 -6.26 -8.56
CA ARG A 383 0.72 -4.99 -9.03
C ARG A 383 1.78 -3.91 -9.25
N ALA A 384 3.01 -4.12 -8.79
CA ALA A 384 4.13 -3.23 -9.10
C ALA A 384 4.41 -3.13 -10.61
N LYS A 385 3.84 -4.00 -11.43
CA LYS A 385 3.84 -3.90 -12.91
C LYS A 385 3.05 -2.70 -13.44
N PHE A 386 2.13 -2.13 -12.67
CA PHE A 386 1.28 -1.01 -13.10
C PHE A 386 0.87 -0.05 -11.97
N ALA A 387 1.32 -0.28 -10.76
CA ALA A 387 1.07 0.59 -9.61
C ALA A 387 2.38 0.92 -8.89
N SER A 388 2.40 2.02 -8.17
CA SER A 388 3.55 2.52 -7.43
C SER A 388 3.28 2.60 -5.93
N ALA A 389 4.32 2.82 -5.14
CA ALA A 389 4.20 3.23 -3.75
C ALA A 389 3.39 4.52 -3.61
N LEU A 390 2.70 4.67 -2.49
CA LEU A 390 1.99 5.91 -2.17
C LEU A 390 3.00 7.04 -1.94
N THR A 391 2.82 8.15 -2.64
CA THR A 391 3.67 9.34 -2.56
C THR A 391 2.86 10.61 -2.35
N SER A 392 3.53 11.73 -2.09
CA SER A 392 2.89 13.04 -2.04
C SER A 392 2.18 13.39 -3.37
N ASN A 393 2.70 12.92 -4.51
CA ASN A 393 2.11 13.17 -5.82
C ASN A 393 0.75 12.47 -6.03
N ASP A 394 0.49 11.38 -5.30
CA ASP A 394 -0.81 10.68 -5.34
C ASP A 394 -1.96 11.48 -4.74
N PHE A 395 -1.65 12.55 -4.02
CA PHE A 395 -2.63 13.48 -3.45
C PHE A 395 -2.80 14.75 -4.28
N LEU A 396 -2.16 14.81 -5.45
CA LEU A 396 -2.34 15.85 -6.44
C LEU A 396 -3.23 15.38 -7.60
N LYS A 397 -3.97 16.31 -8.17
CA LYS A 397 -4.65 16.11 -9.46
C LYS A 397 -4.22 17.22 -10.42
N SER A 398 -3.94 16.83 -11.66
CA SER A 398 -3.61 17.78 -12.73
C SER A 398 -4.86 18.30 -13.42
N ILE A 399 -4.79 19.56 -13.88
CA ILE A 399 -5.80 20.21 -14.69
C ILE A 399 -5.10 20.73 -15.93
N SER A 400 -5.61 20.37 -17.12
CA SER A 400 -5.16 20.96 -18.36
C SER A 400 -5.71 22.37 -18.51
N ILE A 401 -4.84 23.32 -18.84
CA ILE A 401 -5.17 24.71 -19.11
C ILE A 401 -4.89 24.95 -20.58
N ILE A 402 -5.93 25.25 -21.35
CA ILE A 402 -5.85 25.51 -22.77
C ILE A 402 -6.23 26.95 -23.00
N GLU A 403 -5.29 27.75 -23.55
CA GLU A 403 -5.47 29.17 -23.82
C GLU A 403 -4.98 29.45 -25.24
N TYR A 404 -5.89 29.95 -26.06
CA TYR A 404 -5.67 30.32 -27.45
C TYR A 404 -6.07 31.78 -27.63
N ASP A 405 -5.26 32.55 -28.29
CA ASP A 405 -5.63 33.84 -28.83
C ASP A 405 -6.24 33.71 -30.23
N GLN A 406 -6.62 34.84 -30.82
CA GLN A 406 -7.24 34.88 -32.15
C GLN A 406 -6.31 34.38 -33.23
N GLU A 407 -5.01 34.71 -33.17
CA GLU A 407 -4.02 34.35 -34.16
C GLU A 407 -3.73 32.83 -34.12
N MET A 408 -3.56 32.28 -32.92
CA MET A 408 -3.39 30.84 -32.72
C MET A 408 -4.59 30.05 -33.20
N LEU A 409 -5.81 30.52 -32.93
CA LEU A 409 -7.02 29.85 -33.40
C LEU A 409 -7.12 29.94 -34.92
N ALA A 410 -6.87 31.10 -35.51
CA ALA A 410 -6.93 31.29 -36.98
C ALA A 410 -5.95 30.37 -37.71
N SER A 411 -4.73 30.19 -37.17
CA SER A 411 -3.70 29.32 -37.79
C SER A 411 -4.07 27.84 -37.81
N SER A 412 -4.96 27.37 -36.92
CA SER A 412 -5.33 25.96 -36.76
C SER A 412 -6.80 25.65 -37.09
N ALA A 413 -7.57 26.66 -37.40
CA ALA A 413 -9.04 26.54 -37.53
C ALA A 413 -9.50 25.55 -38.59
N ASP A 414 -8.88 25.57 -39.77
CA ASP A 414 -9.25 24.67 -40.86
C ASP A 414 -9.03 23.20 -40.53
N ASP A 415 -7.94 22.92 -39.82
CA ASP A 415 -7.64 21.55 -39.39
C ASP A 415 -8.60 21.09 -38.29
N ILE A 416 -8.88 21.94 -37.28
CA ILE A 416 -9.84 21.64 -36.23
C ILE A 416 -11.23 21.38 -36.84
N VAL A 417 -11.68 22.23 -37.77
CA VAL A 417 -12.96 22.07 -38.45
C VAL A 417 -13.03 20.76 -39.22
N ARG A 418 -11.98 20.44 -39.99
CA ARG A 418 -11.89 19.19 -40.75
C ARG A 418 -11.97 17.96 -39.87
N LEU A 419 -11.25 17.95 -38.74
CA LEU A 419 -11.29 16.85 -37.77
C LEU A 419 -12.68 16.70 -37.16
N ALA A 420 -13.30 17.79 -36.72
CA ALA A 420 -14.65 17.75 -36.18
C ALA A 420 -15.70 17.25 -37.17
N GLU A 421 -15.56 17.59 -38.50
CA GLU A 421 -16.43 17.11 -39.56
C GLU A 421 -16.25 15.61 -39.85
N ILE A 422 -15.01 15.09 -39.82
CA ILE A 422 -14.76 13.64 -39.98
C ILE A 422 -15.43 12.85 -38.85
N GLU A 423 -15.49 13.40 -37.65
CA GLU A 423 -16.19 12.80 -36.51
C GLU A 423 -17.71 13.03 -36.54
N GLY A 424 -18.22 13.77 -37.50
CA GLY A 424 -19.65 14.12 -37.62
C GLY A 424 -20.12 15.16 -36.58
N LEU A 425 -19.19 15.88 -35.93
CA LEU A 425 -19.46 16.86 -34.88
C LEU A 425 -19.60 18.28 -35.48
N SER A 426 -20.64 18.54 -36.24
CA SER A 426 -20.86 19.80 -36.94
C SER A 426 -20.96 21.02 -35.97
N ALA A 427 -21.47 20.84 -34.76
CA ALA A 427 -21.51 21.92 -33.75
C ALA A 427 -20.10 22.29 -33.27
N HIS A 428 -19.19 21.34 -33.16
CA HIS A 428 -17.77 21.60 -32.84
C HIS A 428 -17.11 22.38 -33.97
N ALA A 429 -17.28 21.95 -35.23
CA ALA A 429 -16.80 22.67 -36.41
C ALA A 429 -17.33 24.11 -36.46
N ASN A 430 -18.63 24.28 -36.21
CA ASN A 430 -19.24 25.61 -36.21
C ASN A 430 -18.74 26.50 -35.05
N SER A 431 -18.43 25.93 -33.91
CA SER A 431 -17.88 26.72 -32.78
C SER A 431 -16.54 27.39 -33.12
N VAL A 432 -15.75 26.81 -34.02
CA VAL A 432 -14.50 27.39 -34.52
C VAL A 432 -14.80 28.39 -35.63
N ARG A 433 -15.66 28.04 -36.63
CA ARG A 433 -15.98 28.92 -37.76
C ARG A 433 -16.55 30.26 -37.33
N ILE A 434 -17.44 30.28 -36.34
CA ILE A 434 -18.09 31.53 -35.91
C ILE A 434 -17.05 32.49 -35.30
N ARG A 435 -15.97 32.00 -34.70
CA ARG A 435 -14.89 32.81 -34.14
C ARG A 435 -13.88 33.36 -35.14
N GLN A 436 -14.02 32.95 -36.40
CA GLN A 436 -13.20 33.45 -37.51
C GLN A 436 -13.94 34.58 -38.30
N GLN A 437 -15.18 34.85 -37.97
CA GLN A 437 -16.02 35.85 -38.65
C GLN A 437 -15.95 37.25 -38.07
N ASP A 438 -15.34 37.38 -36.89
CA ASP A 438 -15.05 38.66 -36.20
C ASP A 438 -13.60 39.10 -36.46
#